data_c32f732568e8deb887d86815ba27f7a9
#
_entry.id   c32f732568e8deb887d86815ba27f7a9
#
_cell.length_a   1.000
_cell.length_b   1.000
_cell.length_c   1.000
_cell.angle_alpha   90.00
_cell.angle_beta   90.00
_cell.angle_gamma   90.00
#
_symmetry.space_group_name_H-M   'P 1'
#
loop_
_entity.id
_entity.type
_entity.pdbx_description
1 polymer ?
#
loop_
_entity_poly.entity_id
_entity_poly.type
_entity_poly.pdbx_seq_one_letter_code
_entity_poly.pdbx_strand_id
1 'polypeptide(L)'
;MWDPWGSHLPALIACASATDGPILEVGVGYYSTPILHALCQGSERRLMSVDEDLDFAENFKSTYARPWHGFTYSPDYAVLADLAKEQWSVVFIDNGKSPPGARRGADAALFARSATFVVVHDHDLIETGPDVDRLARPLFPHSFVHSRYPNATIVMGNAPIPEIP
;
A
#
# COMPACT_ATOMS: atom_id res chain seq x y z
N MET A 1 9.14 -9.88 -21.30
CA MET A 1 10.02 -9.06 -20.43
C MET A 1 9.21 -8.77 -19.17
N TRP A 2 9.71 -9.12 -18.00
CA TRP A 2 9.03 -8.81 -16.72
C TRP A 2 9.11 -7.30 -16.47
N ASP A 3 7.97 -6.68 -16.09
CA ASP A 3 7.93 -5.27 -15.74
C ASP A 3 8.12 -5.13 -14.21
N PRO A 4 9.20 -4.49 -13.73
CA PRO A 4 9.49 -4.37 -12.29
C PRO A 4 8.45 -3.54 -11.52
N TRP A 5 7.71 -2.68 -12.19
CA TRP A 5 6.68 -1.83 -11.56
C TRP A 5 5.50 -2.61 -10.96
N GLY A 6 5.28 -3.86 -11.40
CA GLY A 6 4.25 -4.76 -10.85
C GLY A 6 4.77 -5.79 -9.84
N SER A 7 6.02 -5.70 -9.39
CA SER A 7 6.66 -6.70 -8.51
C SER A 7 5.99 -6.85 -7.14
N HIS A 8 5.25 -5.84 -6.67
CA HIS A 8 4.49 -5.86 -5.42
C HIS A 8 3.20 -6.71 -5.50
N LEU A 9 2.70 -7.01 -6.70
CA LEU A 9 1.39 -7.65 -6.87
C LEU A 9 1.24 -8.99 -6.14
N PRO A 10 2.21 -9.94 -6.17
CA PRO A 10 2.05 -11.19 -5.44
C PRO A 10 1.81 -10.98 -3.94
N ALA A 11 2.59 -10.10 -3.31
CA ALA A 11 2.46 -9.78 -1.90
C ALA A 11 1.14 -9.06 -1.58
N LEU A 12 0.79 -8.07 -2.41
CA LEU A 12 -0.44 -7.29 -2.24
C LEU A 12 -1.69 -8.17 -2.40
N ILE A 13 -1.74 -9.02 -3.43
CA ILE A 13 -2.85 -9.94 -3.67
C ILE A 13 -2.98 -10.96 -2.54
N ALA A 14 -1.86 -11.53 -2.05
CA ALA A 14 -1.89 -12.49 -0.95
C ALA A 14 -2.48 -11.86 0.33
N CYS A 15 -2.03 -10.66 0.72
CA CYS A 15 -2.55 -9.95 1.88
C CYS A 15 -4.02 -9.55 1.71
N ALA A 16 -4.39 -9.02 0.53
CA ALA A 16 -5.78 -8.64 0.25
C ALA A 16 -6.73 -9.83 0.25
N SER A 17 -6.30 -10.98 -0.28
CA SER A 17 -7.11 -12.21 -0.32
C SER A 17 -7.22 -12.92 1.03
N ALA A 18 -6.27 -12.69 1.93
CA ALA A 18 -6.28 -13.25 3.29
C ALA A 18 -7.16 -12.45 4.27
N THR A 19 -7.80 -11.36 3.83
CA THR A 19 -8.58 -10.44 4.68
C THR A 19 -9.85 -9.96 3.97
N ASP A 20 -10.86 -9.54 4.77
CA ASP A 20 -12.16 -9.07 4.25
C ASP A 20 -12.46 -7.59 4.58
N GLY A 21 -11.71 -6.95 5.48
CA GLY A 21 -11.92 -5.56 5.90
C GLY A 21 -11.37 -4.54 4.89
N PRO A 22 -11.46 -3.23 5.19
CA PRO A 22 -11.12 -2.16 4.27
C PRO A 22 -9.65 -2.16 3.84
N ILE A 23 -9.40 -1.67 2.63
CA ILE A 23 -8.05 -1.49 2.06
C ILE A 23 -7.78 0.00 1.85
N LEU A 24 -6.56 0.42 2.20
CA LEU A 24 -6.00 1.72 1.88
C LEU A 24 -4.85 1.57 0.89
N GLU A 25 -4.91 2.32 -0.19
CA GLU A 25 -3.84 2.47 -1.18
C GLU A 25 -3.24 3.88 -1.04
N VAL A 26 -1.95 3.97 -0.81
CA VAL A 26 -1.18 5.22 -0.69
C VAL A 26 -0.20 5.31 -1.85
N GLY A 27 -0.52 6.12 -2.82
CA GLY A 27 0.06 6.15 -4.16
C GLY A 27 -0.77 5.32 -5.14
N VAL A 28 -1.57 5.97 -6.01
CA VAL A 28 -2.31 5.27 -7.07
C VAL A 28 -1.37 4.83 -8.19
N GLY A 29 -1.67 3.69 -8.82
CA GLY A 29 -0.79 3.15 -9.85
C GLY A 29 -1.48 2.28 -10.88
N TYR A 30 -0.87 2.19 -12.07
CA TYR A 30 -1.40 1.39 -13.18
C TYR A 30 -1.46 -0.12 -12.87
N TYR A 31 -0.73 -0.60 -11.88
CA TYR A 31 -0.70 -2.00 -11.46
C TYR A 31 -1.56 -2.26 -10.21
N SER A 32 -1.39 -1.47 -9.15
CA SER A 32 -2.06 -1.68 -7.87
C SER A 32 -3.55 -1.33 -7.93
N THR A 33 -3.89 -0.11 -8.38
CA THR A 33 -5.27 0.39 -8.37
C THR A 33 -6.26 -0.50 -9.12
N PRO A 34 -6.00 -0.95 -10.38
CA PRO A 34 -6.91 -1.86 -11.09
C PRO A 34 -7.10 -3.21 -10.38
N ILE A 35 -6.02 -3.76 -9.83
CA ILE A 35 -6.06 -5.06 -9.14
C ILE A 35 -6.83 -4.95 -7.81
N LEU A 36 -6.53 -3.94 -6.99
CA LEU A 36 -7.27 -3.70 -5.75
C LEU A 36 -8.76 -3.44 -6.02
N HIS A 37 -9.07 -2.64 -7.06
CA HIS A 37 -10.44 -2.43 -7.51
C HIS A 37 -11.13 -3.75 -7.85
N ALA A 38 -10.50 -4.59 -8.66
CA ALA A 38 -11.08 -5.88 -9.06
C ALA A 38 -11.30 -6.83 -7.86
N LEU A 39 -10.35 -6.88 -6.92
CA LEU A 39 -10.46 -7.70 -5.71
C LEU A 39 -11.61 -7.23 -4.78
N CYS A 40 -11.86 -5.92 -4.75
CA CYS A 40 -12.91 -5.34 -3.89
C CYS A 40 -14.31 -5.38 -4.53
N GLN A 41 -14.40 -5.44 -5.86
CA GLN A 41 -15.66 -5.26 -6.60
C GLN A 41 -16.74 -6.29 -6.24
N GLY A 42 -16.36 -7.56 -6.06
CA GLY A 42 -17.34 -8.64 -5.85
C GLY A 42 -18.10 -8.55 -4.51
N SER A 43 -17.47 -7.98 -3.49
CA SER A 43 -18.04 -7.79 -2.15
C SER A 43 -18.33 -6.32 -1.81
N GLU A 44 -18.11 -5.41 -2.74
CA GLU A 44 -18.13 -3.95 -2.51
C GLU A 44 -17.27 -3.56 -1.30
N ARG A 45 -16.15 -4.26 -1.10
CA ARG A 45 -15.19 -4.03 -0.03
C ARG A 45 -14.65 -2.60 -0.10
N ARG A 46 -14.73 -1.86 1.01
CA ARG A 46 -14.25 -0.48 1.04
C ARG A 46 -12.78 -0.41 0.63
N LEU A 47 -12.52 0.40 -0.40
CA LEU A 47 -11.18 0.76 -0.89
C LEU A 47 -11.06 2.28 -0.88
N MET A 48 -9.96 2.80 -0.33
CA MET A 48 -9.61 4.22 -0.38
C MET A 48 -8.25 4.34 -1.03
N SER A 49 -8.14 5.16 -2.07
CA SER A 49 -6.88 5.48 -2.74
C SER A 49 -6.52 6.95 -2.51
N VAL A 50 -5.28 7.21 -2.11
CA VAL A 50 -4.75 8.54 -1.81
C VAL A 50 -3.54 8.81 -2.69
N ASP A 51 -3.46 9.99 -3.31
CA ASP A 51 -2.29 10.40 -4.10
C ASP A 51 -1.92 11.86 -3.86
N GLU A 52 -0.63 12.19 -4.07
CA GLU A 52 -0.08 13.56 -3.99
C GLU A 52 -0.17 14.32 -5.31
N ASP A 53 -0.48 13.65 -6.40
CA ASP A 53 -0.66 14.23 -7.73
C ASP A 53 -2.15 14.34 -8.05
N LEU A 54 -2.62 15.58 -8.19
CA LEU A 54 -4.04 15.85 -8.45
C LEU A 54 -4.50 15.26 -9.78
N ASP A 55 -3.72 15.46 -10.84
CA ASP A 55 -4.10 15.02 -12.20
C ASP A 55 -4.11 13.49 -12.26
N PHE A 56 -3.17 12.84 -11.59
CA PHE A 56 -3.10 11.40 -11.50
C PHE A 56 -4.27 10.81 -10.69
N ALA A 57 -4.54 11.38 -9.51
CA ALA A 57 -5.69 11.01 -8.68
C ALA A 57 -7.03 11.16 -9.41
N GLU A 58 -7.27 12.30 -10.08
CA GLU A 58 -8.52 12.55 -10.80
C GLU A 58 -8.67 11.65 -12.04
N ASN A 59 -7.59 11.33 -12.74
CA ASN A 59 -7.62 10.38 -13.86
C ASN A 59 -8.07 8.97 -13.41
N PHE A 60 -7.47 8.44 -12.33
CA PHE A 60 -7.89 7.15 -11.78
C PHE A 60 -9.30 7.19 -11.19
N LYS A 61 -9.65 8.24 -10.47
CA LYS A 61 -10.98 8.47 -9.94
C LYS A 61 -12.06 8.45 -11.03
N SER A 62 -11.81 9.10 -12.19
CA SER A 62 -12.76 9.12 -13.30
C SER A 62 -13.10 7.71 -13.82
N THR A 63 -12.15 6.78 -13.71
CA THR A 63 -12.29 5.40 -14.19
C THR A 63 -12.83 4.46 -13.11
N TYR A 64 -12.31 4.57 -11.89
CA TYR A 64 -12.48 3.56 -10.85
C TYR A 64 -13.38 3.98 -9.69
N ALA A 65 -13.78 5.26 -9.53
CA ALA A 65 -14.61 5.67 -8.40
C ALA A 65 -15.95 4.93 -8.36
N ARG A 66 -16.29 4.40 -7.19
CA ARG A 66 -17.55 3.69 -6.89
C ARG A 66 -17.98 4.07 -5.46
N PRO A 67 -19.20 3.79 -5.02
CA PRO A 67 -19.61 4.04 -3.63
C PRO A 67 -18.68 3.41 -2.59
N TRP A 68 -18.04 2.29 -2.93
CA TRP A 68 -17.10 1.55 -2.10
C TRP A 68 -15.62 1.83 -2.43
N HIS A 69 -15.29 2.53 -3.54
CA HIS A 69 -13.93 2.92 -3.91
C HIS A 69 -13.80 4.45 -4.00
N GLY A 70 -13.30 5.06 -2.92
CA GLY A 70 -13.05 6.49 -2.81
C GLY A 70 -11.64 6.88 -3.23
N PHE A 71 -11.49 8.13 -3.69
CA PHE A 71 -10.20 8.74 -4.03
C PHE A 71 -10.03 10.07 -3.30
N THR A 72 -8.83 10.32 -2.79
CA THR A 72 -8.47 11.56 -2.09
C THR A 72 -7.14 12.10 -2.61
N TYR A 73 -7.14 13.35 -3.03
CA TYR A 73 -5.91 14.10 -3.27
C TYR A 73 -5.37 14.66 -1.96
N SER A 74 -4.07 14.47 -1.70
CA SER A 74 -3.38 15.03 -0.54
C SER A 74 -1.92 15.33 -0.91
N PRO A 75 -1.57 16.58 -1.21
CA PRO A 75 -0.27 16.95 -1.79
C PRO A 75 0.94 16.62 -0.90
N ASP A 76 0.71 16.48 0.40
CA ASP A 76 1.72 16.15 1.41
C ASP A 76 1.38 14.87 2.21
N TYR A 77 0.35 14.15 1.78
CA TYR A 77 -0.20 12.99 2.49
C TYR A 77 -0.59 13.26 3.95
N ALA A 78 -0.87 14.51 4.32
CA ALA A 78 -1.29 14.85 5.69
C ALA A 78 -2.55 14.10 6.15
N VAL A 79 -3.44 13.74 5.21
CA VAL A 79 -4.64 12.94 5.46
C VAL A 79 -4.34 11.56 6.09
N LEU A 80 -3.14 11.02 5.90
CA LEU A 80 -2.77 9.69 6.44
C LEU A 80 -2.83 9.66 7.98
N ALA A 81 -2.54 10.78 8.66
CA ALA A 81 -2.64 10.85 10.11
C ALA A 81 -4.08 10.66 10.62
N ASP A 82 -5.08 11.07 9.85
CA ASP A 82 -6.49 10.84 10.17
C ASP A 82 -6.92 9.42 9.76
N LEU A 83 -6.52 8.96 8.58
CA LEU A 83 -6.80 7.60 8.13
C LEU A 83 -6.18 6.53 9.03
N ALA A 84 -5.05 6.81 9.68
CA ALA A 84 -4.42 5.91 10.63
C ALA A 84 -5.21 5.72 11.95
N LYS A 85 -6.25 6.52 12.19
CA LYS A 85 -7.20 6.32 13.30
C LYS A 85 -8.28 5.29 13.00
N GLU A 86 -8.45 4.93 11.73
CA GLU A 86 -9.38 3.90 11.27
C GLU A 86 -8.70 2.53 11.21
N GLN A 87 -9.50 1.44 11.23
CA GLN A 87 -8.98 0.08 11.10
C GLN A 87 -8.92 -0.33 9.62
N TRP A 88 -7.78 -0.86 9.21
CA TRP A 88 -7.51 -1.32 7.85
C TRP A 88 -7.08 -2.79 7.85
N SER A 89 -7.56 -3.57 6.90
CA SER A 89 -7.05 -4.92 6.71
C SER A 89 -5.72 -4.92 5.96
N VAL A 90 -5.60 -4.07 4.93
CA VAL A 90 -4.37 -3.88 4.19
C VAL A 90 -4.13 -2.39 3.97
N VAL A 91 -2.91 -1.95 4.20
CA VAL A 91 -2.40 -0.65 3.76
C VAL A 91 -1.28 -0.91 2.77
N PHE A 92 -1.46 -0.52 1.52
CA PHE A 92 -0.42 -0.57 0.49
C PHE A 92 0.22 0.80 0.34
N ILE A 93 1.56 0.85 0.34
CA ILE A 93 2.33 2.09 0.29
C ILE A 93 3.31 2.03 -0.88
N ASP A 94 3.06 2.88 -1.86
CA ASP A 94 3.89 3.07 -3.05
C ASP A 94 3.94 4.55 -3.46
N ASN A 95 4.05 5.43 -2.48
CA ASN A 95 4.03 6.87 -2.61
C ASN A 95 5.44 7.51 -2.62
N GLY A 96 5.48 8.82 -2.85
CA GLY A 96 6.69 9.64 -2.81
C GLY A 96 7.42 9.69 -4.15
N LYS A 97 7.24 10.81 -4.86
CA LYS A 97 7.86 11.06 -6.16
C LYS A 97 9.25 11.71 -6.09
N SER A 98 9.54 12.48 -5.03
CA SER A 98 10.78 13.26 -4.99
C SER A 98 11.30 13.50 -3.56
N PRO A 99 12.37 12.82 -3.16
CA PRO A 99 12.95 11.63 -3.81
C PRO A 99 12.01 10.43 -3.75
N PRO A 100 12.04 9.51 -4.72
CA PRO A 100 11.16 8.35 -4.74
C PRO A 100 11.26 7.56 -3.43
N GLY A 101 10.11 7.27 -2.81
CA GLY A 101 10.04 6.43 -1.61
C GLY A 101 10.50 7.04 -0.30
N ALA A 102 11.00 8.28 -0.26
CA ALA A 102 11.65 8.89 0.91
C ALA A 102 10.79 8.98 2.19
N ARG A 103 9.47 8.85 2.09
CA ARG A 103 8.56 8.92 3.24
C ARG A 103 7.89 7.59 3.62
N ARG A 104 8.07 6.54 2.81
CA ARG A 104 7.33 5.27 2.96
C ARG A 104 7.51 4.63 4.34
N GLY A 105 8.70 4.73 4.94
CA GLY A 105 8.95 4.22 6.29
C GLY A 105 8.15 4.95 7.36
N ALA A 106 8.09 6.28 7.31
CA ALA A 106 7.30 7.09 8.24
C ALA A 106 5.80 6.86 8.05
N ASP A 107 5.33 6.83 6.81
CA ASP A 107 3.92 6.57 6.49
C ASP A 107 3.50 5.17 6.94
N ALA A 108 4.31 4.14 6.71
CA ALA A 108 4.05 2.78 7.18
C ALA A 108 3.95 2.69 8.72
N ALA A 109 4.80 3.43 9.44
CA ALA A 109 4.79 3.44 10.90
C ALA A 109 3.48 3.99 11.49
N LEU A 110 2.79 4.91 10.80
CA LEU A 110 1.49 5.43 11.24
C LEU A 110 0.45 4.31 11.42
N PHE A 111 0.50 3.28 10.57
CA PHE A 111 -0.49 2.21 10.53
C PHE A 111 -0.16 0.99 11.40
N ALA A 112 0.91 1.04 12.21
CA ALA A 112 1.36 -0.10 13.01
C ALA A 112 0.31 -0.65 13.99
N ARG A 113 -0.65 0.16 14.42
CA ARG A 113 -1.72 -0.23 15.36
C ARG A 113 -3.09 -0.37 14.71
N SER A 114 -3.23 0.06 13.46
CA SER A 114 -4.52 0.15 12.79
C SER A 114 -4.62 -0.70 11.53
N ALA A 115 -3.53 -1.34 11.09
CA ALA A 115 -3.55 -2.24 9.94
C ALA A 115 -3.27 -3.69 10.35
N THR A 116 -3.95 -4.66 9.71
CA THR A 116 -3.58 -6.08 9.81
C THR A 116 -2.28 -6.32 9.06
N PHE A 117 -2.18 -5.82 7.81
CA PHE A 117 -0.97 -5.87 7.00
C PHE A 117 -0.63 -4.49 6.44
N VAL A 118 0.65 -4.16 6.44
CA VAL A 118 1.22 -3.03 5.70
C VAL A 118 2.19 -3.58 4.65
N VAL A 119 1.94 -3.26 3.39
CA VAL A 119 2.72 -3.72 2.23
C VAL A 119 3.43 -2.50 1.64
N VAL A 120 4.75 -2.50 1.61
CA VAL A 120 5.56 -1.38 1.10
C VAL A 120 6.38 -1.84 -0.09
N HIS A 121 6.20 -1.16 -1.23
CA HIS A 121 6.94 -1.40 -2.46
C HIS A 121 8.33 -0.77 -2.43
N ASP A 122 9.23 -1.23 -3.32
CA ASP A 122 10.60 -0.71 -3.49
C ASP A 122 11.46 -0.75 -2.21
N HIS A 123 11.31 -1.81 -1.40
CA HIS A 123 12.07 -1.95 -0.15
C HIS A 123 13.58 -2.05 -0.37
N ASP A 124 14.05 -2.48 -1.54
CA ASP A 124 15.45 -2.55 -1.92
C ASP A 124 16.05 -1.22 -2.39
N LEU A 125 15.24 -0.17 -2.55
CA LEU A 125 15.75 1.17 -2.84
C LEU A 125 16.39 1.80 -1.59
N ILE A 126 17.50 2.53 -1.80
CA ILE A 126 18.24 3.19 -0.72
C ILE A 126 17.42 4.26 0.00
N GLU A 127 16.45 4.85 -0.67
CA GLU A 127 15.55 5.86 -0.14
C GLU A 127 14.39 5.26 0.68
N THR A 128 14.07 3.98 0.47
CA THR A 128 12.91 3.31 1.09
C THR A 128 13.34 2.35 2.20
N GLY A 129 14.18 1.37 1.86
CA GLY A 129 14.48 0.23 2.74
C GLY A 129 15.00 0.62 4.11
N PRO A 130 16.06 1.45 4.22
CA PRO A 130 16.63 1.82 5.52
C PRO A 130 15.62 2.52 6.44
N ASP A 131 14.73 3.36 5.91
CA ASP A 131 13.71 4.05 6.70
C ASP A 131 12.58 3.11 7.11
N VAL A 132 12.15 2.20 6.23
CA VAL A 132 11.16 1.17 6.57
C VAL A 132 11.71 0.27 7.67
N ASP A 133 12.94 -0.23 7.54
CA ASP A 133 13.57 -1.11 8.52
C ASP A 133 13.80 -0.43 9.87
N ARG A 134 14.07 0.88 9.87
CA ARG A 134 14.30 1.66 11.10
C ARG A 134 13.03 2.13 11.77
N LEU A 135 12.04 2.62 11.01
CA LEU A 135 10.86 3.33 11.54
C LEU A 135 9.64 2.44 11.69
N ALA A 136 9.38 1.58 10.69
CA ALA A 136 8.13 0.82 10.62
C ALA A 136 8.31 -0.63 11.10
N ARG A 137 9.27 -1.36 10.51
CA ARG A 137 9.43 -2.80 10.74
C ARG A 137 9.49 -3.22 12.23
N PRO A 138 10.18 -2.49 13.14
CA PRO A 138 10.22 -2.85 14.56
C PRO A 138 8.88 -2.75 15.30
N LEU A 139 7.88 -2.10 14.70
CA LEU A 139 6.55 -1.90 15.28
C LEU A 139 5.60 -3.07 15.01
N PHE A 140 5.99 -4.02 14.15
CA PHE A 140 5.18 -5.17 13.76
C PHE A 140 5.78 -6.48 14.25
N PRO A 141 4.96 -7.42 14.78
CA PRO A 141 5.44 -8.73 15.23
C PRO A 141 5.88 -9.66 14.10
N HIS A 142 5.38 -9.43 12.89
CA HIS A 142 5.69 -10.25 11.72
C HIS A 142 6.17 -9.37 10.57
N SER A 143 7.19 -9.85 9.83
CA SER A 143 7.61 -9.22 8.58
C SER A 143 8.22 -10.24 7.61
N PHE A 144 8.02 -10.00 6.31
CA PHE A 144 8.57 -10.81 5.23
C PHE A 144 8.97 -9.91 4.05
N VAL A 145 10.15 -10.12 3.50
CA VAL A 145 10.61 -9.41 2.29
C VAL A 145 10.47 -10.35 1.09
N HIS A 146 9.59 -9.99 0.17
CA HIS A 146 9.42 -10.64 -1.12
C HIS A 146 10.42 -10.03 -2.11
N SER A 147 11.54 -10.72 -2.32
CA SER A 147 12.65 -10.28 -3.19
C SER A 147 12.85 -11.16 -4.42
N ARG A 148 11.82 -11.91 -4.81
CA ARG A 148 11.86 -12.78 -6.00
C ARG A 148 12.05 -11.99 -7.30
N TYR A 149 11.64 -10.74 -7.30
CA TYR A 149 11.68 -9.82 -8.43
C TYR A 149 12.41 -8.54 -8.03
N PRO A 150 13.01 -7.80 -9.02
CA PRO A 150 13.49 -6.44 -8.76
C PRO A 150 12.41 -5.57 -8.14
N ASN A 151 12.78 -4.54 -7.43
CA ASN A 151 11.88 -3.70 -6.64
C ASN A 151 11.17 -4.54 -5.56
N ALA A 152 11.98 -5.02 -4.60
CA ALA A 152 11.50 -5.88 -3.52
C ALA A 152 10.33 -5.24 -2.75
N THR A 153 9.44 -6.07 -2.24
CA THR A 153 8.29 -5.63 -1.44
C THR A 153 8.39 -6.20 -0.04
N ILE A 154 8.27 -5.37 0.98
CA ILE A 154 8.15 -5.84 2.36
C ILE A 154 6.68 -5.88 2.78
N VAL A 155 6.30 -6.96 3.44
CA VAL A 155 5.03 -7.09 4.17
C VAL A 155 5.33 -7.07 5.65
N MET A 156 4.63 -6.22 6.38
CA MET A 156 4.66 -6.16 7.84
C MET A 156 3.25 -6.42 8.36
N GLY A 157 3.10 -7.20 9.43
CA GLY A 157 1.77 -7.62 9.89
C GLY A 157 1.63 -7.71 11.41
N ASN A 158 0.43 -7.40 11.88
CA ASN A 158 -0.05 -7.72 13.23
C ASN A 158 -0.65 -9.14 13.31
N ALA A 159 -0.76 -9.81 12.16
CA ALA A 159 -1.09 -11.23 12.01
C ALA A 159 0.03 -11.96 11.24
N PRO A 160 0.10 -13.29 11.30
CA PRO A 160 1.05 -14.07 10.50
C PRO A 160 0.93 -13.74 9.01
N ILE A 161 2.08 -13.54 8.36
CA ILE A 161 2.10 -13.17 6.93
C ILE A 161 1.58 -14.37 6.10
N PRO A 162 0.64 -14.15 5.16
CA PRO A 162 0.16 -15.22 4.28
C PRO A 162 1.28 -15.72 3.37
N GLU A 163 1.12 -16.92 2.83
CA GLU A 163 2.04 -17.46 1.82
C GLU A 163 2.01 -16.57 0.56
N ILE A 164 3.19 -16.13 0.14
CA ILE A 164 3.37 -15.28 -1.05
C ILE A 164 4.05 -16.12 -2.13
N PRO A 165 3.41 -16.32 -3.29
CA PRO A 165 3.90 -17.19 -4.35
C PRO A 165 5.17 -16.68 -5.09
#